data_acd51fba4baf13e8fc4c0f80e4e001ca
#
_entry.id   acd51fba4baf13e8fc4c0f80e4e001ca
#
_cell.length_a   1.000
_cell.length_b   1.000
_cell.length_c   1.000
_cell.angle_alpha   90.00
_cell.angle_beta   90.00
_cell.angle_gamma   90.00
#
_symmetry.space_group_name_H-M   'P 1'
#
loop_
_entity.id
_entity.type
_entity.pdbx_description
1 polymer ?
#
loop_
_entity_poly.entity_id
_entity_poly.type
_entity_poly.pdbx_seq_one_letter_code
_entity_poly.pdbx_strand_id
1 'polypeptide(L)'
;NGVAKRTEYMESILGDMAAKEMNDFAAAEFGMNLYENDPETLPQTQEELELHMQLTYKQAVEIAEEQAIKVLMQGSNYDLIKKQFFYDLTVLGIGAVKTSFNTSEGVVIDYVDPADLVYSYTESPYFDDIYYVGEVKEIPINELVKQFPHLEESDLEEIQQAGVNTSSNRNKSRGYSREDNNKVQVLYFNYKTYMNEVYKIKETGSGADKAIEKDDNFNPPEDAENFSKLQRSIECLYEGAMVLGTDKLLKWEMSKNMMRPKSNFTKVK
;
A
#
# COMPACT_ATOMS: atom_id res chain seq x y z
N ASN A 1 22.18 -13.01 -10.00
CA ASN A 1 21.45 -13.40 -11.24
C ASN A 1 21.11 -12.19 -12.14
N GLY A 2 20.78 -11.01 -11.63
CA GLY A 2 20.49 -9.82 -12.46
C GLY A 2 21.74 -9.26 -13.17
N VAL A 3 22.87 -9.24 -12.48
CA VAL A 3 24.14 -8.77 -13.05
C VAL A 3 24.59 -9.65 -14.21
N ALA A 4 24.50 -10.98 -14.05
CA ALA A 4 24.89 -11.93 -15.11
C ALA A 4 24.00 -11.77 -16.37
N LYS A 5 22.70 -11.59 -16.21
CA LYS A 5 21.78 -11.35 -17.34
C LYS A 5 22.02 -10.01 -18.03
N ARG A 6 22.39 -8.97 -17.27
CA ARG A 6 22.74 -7.68 -17.84
C ARG A 6 24.01 -7.77 -18.67
N THR A 7 25.01 -8.52 -18.17
CA THR A 7 26.26 -8.76 -18.91
C THR A 7 26.00 -9.55 -20.18
N GLU A 8 25.19 -10.60 -20.12
CA GLU A 8 24.81 -11.44 -21.27
C GLU A 8 24.06 -10.61 -22.35
N TYR A 9 23.15 -9.73 -21.93
CA TYR A 9 22.44 -8.84 -22.85
C TYR A 9 23.39 -7.81 -23.48
N MET A 10 24.30 -7.25 -22.71
CA MET A 10 25.32 -6.33 -23.22
C MET A 10 26.27 -7.00 -24.20
N GLU A 11 26.69 -8.24 -23.93
CA GLU A 11 27.51 -9.04 -24.83
C GLU A 11 26.78 -9.36 -26.14
N SER A 12 25.46 -9.64 -26.10
CA SER A 12 24.63 -9.82 -27.29
C SER A 12 24.61 -8.55 -28.16
N ILE A 13 24.42 -7.37 -27.59
CA ILE A 13 24.41 -6.11 -28.34
C ILE A 13 25.80 -5.81 -28.92
N LEU A 14 26.87 -6.05 -28.17
CA LEU A 14 28.23 -5.90 -28.68
C LEU A 14 28.50 -6.86 -29.87
N GLY A 15 27.98 -8.08 -29.82
CA GLY A 15 28.01 -9.02 -30.93
C GLY A 15 27.28 -8.48 -32.17
N ASP A 16 26.10 -7.90 -31.98
CA ASP A 16 25.31 -7.30 -33.07
C ASP A 16 25.99 -6.05 -33.66
N MET A 17 26.65 -5.23 -32.83
CA MET A 17 27.45 -4.09 -33.30
C MET A 17 28.64 -4.54 -34.15
N ALA A 18 29.37 -5.55 -33.69
CA ALA A 18 30.50 -6.13 -34.47
C ALA A 18 30.03 -6.76 -35.79
N ALA A 19 28.88 -7.45 -35.77
CA ALA A 19 28.29 -7.98 -36.98
C ALA A 19 27.89 -6.88 -37.99
N LYS A 20 27.39 -5.77 -37.50
CA LYS A 20 27.08 -4.58 -38.30
C LYS A 20 28.32 -3.97 -38.92
N GLU A 21 29.41 -3.75 -38.17
CA GLU A 21 30.67 -3.27 -38.72
C GLU A 21 31.22 -4.19 -39.81
N MET A 22 31.12 -5.49 -39.60
CA MET A 22 31.54 -6.46 -40.63
C MET A 22 30.66 -6.41 -41.90
N ASN A 23 29.36 -6.19 -41.71
CA ASN A 23 28.42 -6.06 -42.85
C ASN A 23 28.70 -4.77 -43.63
N ASP A 24 28.94 -3.65 -42.96
CA ASP A 24 29.24 -2.37 -43.59
C ASP A 24 30.58 -2.42 -44.32
N PHE A 25 31.59 -3.13 -43.80
CA PHE A 25 32.85 -3.40 -44.46
C PHE A 25 32.65 -4.28 -45.70
N ALA A 26 31.86 -5.36 -45.59
CA ALA A 26 31.59 -6.26 -46.71
C ALA A 26 30.76 -5.57 -47.81
N ALA A 27 29.84 -4.71 -47.45
CA ALA A 27 29.06 -3.91 -48.39
C ALA A 27 29.94 -2.89 -49.13
N ALA A 28 30.89 -2.26 -48.42
CA ALA A 28 31.81 -1.27 -49.02
C ALA A 28 32.85 -1.89 -49.97
N GLU A 29 33.44 -3.04 -49.59
CA GLU A 29 34.54 -3.69 -50.35
C GLU A 29 34.02 -4.67 -51.42
N PHE A 30 32.94 -5.38 -51.13
CA PHE A 30 32.46 -6.46 -51.99
C PHE A 30 31.04 -6.25 -52.53
N GLY A 31 30.35 -5.19 -52.15
CA GLY A 31 28.97 -4.92 -52.59
C GLY A 31 27.94 -5.96 -52.09
N MET A 32 28.26 -6.72 -51.05
CA MET A 32 27.40 -7.77 -50.51
C MET A 32 26.89 -7.39 -49.10
N ASN A 33 25.56 -7.42 -48.94
CA ASN A 33 24.97 -7.34 -47.62
C ASN A 33 24.85 -8.75 -47.01
N LEU A 34 25.53 -8.95 -45.88
CA LEU A 34 25.56 -10.23 -45.14
C LEU A 34 24.47 -10.30 -44.07
N TYR A 35 23.83 -9.20 -43.74
CA TYR A 35 22.89 -9.10 -42.62
C TYR A 35 21.60 -8.37 -43.04
N GLU A 36 20.44 -9.00 -42.81
CA GLU A 36 19.13 -8.46 -43.19
C GLU A 36 18.45 -7.64 -42.12
N ASN A 37 19.00 -7.53 -40.89
CA ASN A 37 18.39 -6.79 -39.79
C ASN A 37 18.62 -5.30 -39.93
N ASP A 38 17.57 -4.53 -39.68
CA ASP A 38 17.52 -3.07 -39.73
C ASP A 38 18.46 -2.44 -38.71
N PRO A 39 19.55 -1.79 -39.13
CA PRO A 39 20.62 -1.33 -38.25
C PRO A 39 20.36 0.01 -37.57
N GLU A 40 19.20 0.65 -37.83
CA GLU A 40 18.94 2.01 -37.34
C GLU A 40 18.79 2.11 -35.81
N THR A 41 18.51 1.00 -35.12
CA THR A 41 18.27 0.97 -33.68
C THR A 41 19.47 0.53 -32.84
N LEU A 42 20.56 0.07 -33.48
CA LEU A 42 21.75 -0.38 -32.74
C LEU A 42 22.66 0.79 -32.37
N PRO A 43 23.18 0.83 -31.13
CA PRO A 43 24.16 1.85 -30.74
C PRO A 43 25.44 1.70 -31.57
N GLN A 44 26.08 2.84 -31.90
CA GLN A 44 27.29 2.88 -32.71
C GLN A 44 28.54 3.15 -31.87
N THR A 45 28.35 3.75 -30.70
CA THR A 45 29.45 4.09 -29.79
C THR A 45 29.24 3.46 -28.42
N GLN A 46 30.32 3.40 -27.64
CA GLN A 46 30.25 2.90 -26.27
C GLN A 46 29.33 3.77 -25.39
N GLU A 47 29.30 5.08 -25.62
CA GLU A 47 28.43 6.01 -24.90
C GLU A 47 26.95 5.77 -25.26
N GLU A 48 26.66 5.51 -26.53
CA GLU A 48 25.32 5.14 -26.99
C GLU A 48 24.90 3.77 -26.45
N LEU A 49 25.82 2.81 -26.31
CA LEU A 49 25.56 1.51 -25.70
C LEU A 49 25.17 1.67 -24.23
N GLU A 50 25.88 2.52 -23.47
CA GLU A 50 25.53 2.79 -22.08
C GLU A 50 24.13 3.43 -21.95
N LEU A 51 23.84 4.38 -22.85
CA LEU A 51 22.51 5.01 -22.91
C LEU A 51 21.43 4.02 -23.30
N HIS A 52 21.68 3.18 -24.29
CA HIS A 52 20.78 2.11 -24.71
C HIS A 52 20.51 1.12 -23.56
N MET A 53 21.56 0.74 -22.81
CA MET A 53 21.41 -0.12 -21.63
C MET A 53 20.61 0.54 -20.51
N GLN A 54 20.66 1.86 -20.37
CA GLN A 54 19.84 2.58 -19.38
C GLN A 54 18.37 2.71 -19.79
N LEU A 55 18.11 2.91 -21.08
CA LEU A 55 16.77 3.19 -21.59
C LEU A 55 15.98 1.93 -21.99
N THR A 56 16.65 0.93 -22.54
CA THR A 56 16.01 -0.23 -23.18
C THR A 56 16.10 -1.49 -22.34
N TYR A 57 17.21 -1.68 -21.61
CA TYR A 57 17.36 -2.86 -20.78
C TYR A 57 16.48 -2.76 -19.52
N LYS A 58 15.48 -3.64 -19.45
CA LYS A 58 14.68 -3.83 -18.25
C LYS A 58 15.00 -5.17 -17.61
N GLN A 59 15.24 -5.15 -16.30
CA GLN A 59 15.41 -6.41 -15.57
C GLN A 59 14.09 -7.21 -15.58
N ALA A 60 14.19 -8.54 -15.56
CA ALA A 60 13.00 -9.41 -15.53
C ALA A 60 12.07 -9.10 -14.33
N VAL A 61 12.61 -8.60 -13.23
CA VAL A 61 11.84 -8.16 -12.05
C VAL A 61 11.02 -6.92 -12.41
N GLU A 62 11.59 -5.93 -13.08
CA GLU A 62 10.89 -4.70 -13.49
C GLU A 62 9.74 -5.01 -14.45
N ILE A 63 9.97 -5.91 -15.41
CA ILE A 63 8.92 -6.35 -16.34
C ILE A 63 7.78 -7.05 -15.58
N ALA A 64 8.13 -7.92 -14.62
CA ALA A 64 7.13 -8.61 -13.80
C ALA A 64 6.34 -7.63 -12.92
N GLU A 65 7.00 -6.63 -12.34
CA GLU A 65 6.35 -5.57 -11.54
C GLU A 65 5.42 -4.71 -12.41
N GLU A 66 5.87 -4.28 -13.59
CA GLU A 66 5.02 -3.55 -14.53
C GLU A 66 3.77 -4.35 -14.94
N GLN A 67 3.93 -5.64 -15.23
CA GLN A 67 2.82 -6.51 -15.56
C GLN A 67 1.87 -6.70 -14.37
N ALA A 68 2.41 -6.90 -13.16
CA ALA A 68 1.61 -7.04 -11.95
C ALA A 68 0.78 -5.77 -11.69
N ILE A 69 1.38 -4.58 -11.78
CA ILE A 69 0.68 -3.29 -11.62
C ILE A 69 -0.41 -3.15 -12.69
N LYS A 70 -0.13 -3.51 -13.94
CA LYS A 70 -1.11 -3.45 -15.02
C LYS A 70 -2.31 -4.36 -14.80
N VAL A 71 -2.08 -5.59 -14.34
CA VAL A 71 -3.15 -6.53 -13.98
C VAL A 71 -3.99 -6.02 -12.82
N LEU A 72 -3.35 -5.47 -11.76
CA LEU A 72 -4.04 -4.86 -10.63
C LEU A 72 -4.91 -3.67 -11.04
N MET A 73 -4.41 -2.79 -11.91
CA MET A 73 -5.16 -1.65 -12.42
C MET A 73 -6.37 -2.09 -13.24
N GLN A 74 -6.22 -3.13 -14.06
CA GLN A 74 -7.33 -3.68 -14.84
C GLN A 74 -8.37 -4.38 -13.95
N GLY A 75 -7.94 -5.19 -12.98
CA GLY A 75 -8.82 -5.89 -12.04
C GLY A 75 -9.64 -4.94 -11.15
N SER A 76 -9.05 -3.82 -10.74
CA SER A 76 -9.70 -2.81 -9.89
C SER A 76 -10.52 -1.77 -10.69
N ASN A 77 -10.65 -1.87 -12.02
CA ASN A 77 -11.27 -0.83 -12.86
C ASN A 77 -10.69 0.57 -12.61
N TYR A 78 -9.37 0.65 -12.50
CA TYR A 78 -8.66 1.86 -12.09
C TYR A 78 -9.00 3.11 -12.90
N ASP A 79 -9.30 2.96 -14.20
CA ASP A 79 -9.69 4.09 -15.06
C ASP A 79 -11.00 4.75 -14.61
N LEU A 80 -11.95 3.97 -14.10
CA LEU A 80 -13.19 4.48 -13.53
C LEU A 80 -12.92 5.20 -12.20
N ILE A 81 -12.17 4.57 -11.32
CA ILE A 81 -11.76 5.14 -10.03
C ILE A 81 -11.02 6.45 -10.24
N LYS A 82 -10.09 6.49 -11.19
CA LYS A 82 -9.34 7.68 -11.55
C LYS A 82 -10.25 8.84 -12.01
N LYS A 83 -11.26 8.55 -12.83
CA LYS A 83 -12.23 9.57 -13.29
C LYS A 83 -13.04 10.13 -12.13
N GLN A 84 -13.55 9.27 -11.24
CA GLN A 84 -14.29 9.69 -10.05
C GLN A 84 -13.40 10.54 -9.12
N PHE A 85 -12.19 10.07 -8.84
CA PHE A 85 -11.21 10.77 -8.04
C PHE A 85 -10.89 12.18 -8.56
N PHE A 86 -10.62 12.32 -9.86
CA PHE A 86 -10.36 13.64 -10.45
C PHE A 86 -11.58 14.55 -10.50
N TYR A 87 -12.77 13.97 -10.68
CA TYR A 87 -14.01 14.74 -10.60
C TYR A 87 -14.19 15.32 -9.20
N ASP A 88 -14.05 14.52 -8.14
CA ASP A 88 -14.18 14.98 -6.78
C ASP A 88 -13.10 16.00 -6.41
N LEU A 89 -11.86 15.75 -6.81
CA LEU A 89 -10.77 16.70 -6.60
C LEU A 89 -11.05 18.06 -7.26
N THR A 90 -11.67 18.06 -8.45
CA THR A 90 -12.00 19.29 -9.17
C THR A 90 -13.20 20.02 -8.56
N VAL A 91 -14.23 19.29 -8.13
CA VAL A 91 -15.50 19.86 -7.65
C VAL A 91 -15.46 20.16 -6.15
N LEU A 92 -14.95 19.22 -5.37
CA LEU A 92 -14.95 19.27 -3.91
C LEU A 92 -13.60 19.71 -3.33
N GLY A 93 -12.54 19.67 -4.12
CA GLY A 93 -11.18 19.97 -3.65
C GLY A 93 -10.55 18.85 -2.81
N ILE A 94 -11.18 17.69 -2.72
CA ILE A 94 -10.64 16.53 -2.00
C ILE A 94 -10.99 15.25 -2.74
N GLY A 95 -10.03 14.34 -2.84
CA GLY A 95 -10.21 13.00 -3.39
C GLY A 95 -9.52 11.95 -2.53
N ALA A 96 -10.12 10.78 -2.43
CA ALA A 96 -9.56 9.68 -1.65
C ALA A 96 -9.75 8.32 -2.36
N VAL A 97 -8.75 7.47 -2.20
CA VAL A 97 -8.77 6.07 -2.62
C VAL A 97 -8.24 5.20 -1.48
N LYS A 98 -8.73 3.98 -1.39
CA LYS A 98 -8.32 2.99 -0.40
C LYS A 98 -7.68 1.81 -1.09
N THR A 99 -6.54 1.39 -0.58
CA THR A 99 -5.89 0.16 -1.03
C THR A 99 -6.08 -0.89 0.05
N SER A 100 -6.68 -2.03 -0.30
CA SER A 100 -6.89 -3.15 0.62
C SER A 100 -6.26 -4.42 0.07
N PHE A 101 -6.00 -5.37 0.94
CA PHE A 101 -5.54 -6.69 0.57
C PHE A 101 -6.59 -7.72 0.96
N ASN A 102 -7.07 -8.48 -0.02
CA ASN A 102 -7.98 -9.59 0.17
C ASN A 102 -7.31 -10.88 -0.28
N THR A 103 -7.43 -11.97 0.49
CA THR A 103 -6.80 -13.26 0.15
C THR A 103 -7.36 -13.88 -1.12
N SER A 104 -8.57 -13.53 -1.53
CA SER A 104 -9.22 -14.04 -2.75
C SER A 104 -8.89 -13.25 -4.01
N GLU A 105 -8.69 -11.94 -3.87
CA GLU A 105 -8.54 -11.01 -5.00
C GLU A 105 -7.15 -10.35 -5.05
N GLY A 106 -6.36 -10.53 -3.98
CA GLY A 106 -5.06 -9.89 -3.83
C GLY A 106 -5.20 -8.42 -3.41
N VAL A 107 -4.42 -7.54 -4.02
CA VAL A 107 -4.50 -6.09 -3.79
C VAL A 107 -5.65 -5.50 -4.58
N VAL A 108 -6.54 -4.80 -3.89
CA VAL A 108 -7.71 -4.12 -4.47
C VAL A 108 -7.59 -2.62 -4.21
N ILE A 109 -7.91 -1.82 -5.22
CA ILE A 109 -7.99 -0.37 -5.11
C ILE A 109 -9.45 0.02 -5.21
N ASP A 110 -9.98 0.65 -4.16
CA ASP A 110 -11.37 1.11 -4.07
C ASP A 110 -11.42 2.64 -4.07
N TYR A 111 -12.42 3.17 -4.73
CA TYR A 111 -12.78 4.58 -4.62
C TYR A 111 -13.47 4.85 -3.28
N VAL A 112 -13.13 5.95 -2.64
CA VAL A 112 -13.75 6.42 -1.40
C VAL A 112 -14.49 7.71 -1.67
N ASP A 113 -15.82 7.70 -1.47
CA ASP A 113 -16.64 8.89 -1.59
C ASP A 113 -16.24 9.92 -0.51
N PRO A 114 -15.89 11.16 -0.88
CA PRO A 114 -15.57 12.21 0.11
C PRO A 114 -16.66 12.45 1.15
N ALA A 115 -17.92 12.14 0.83
CA ALA A 115 -19.05 12.24 1.76
C ALA A 115 -18.98 11.18 2.89
N ASP A 116 -18.30 10.08 2.64
CA ASP A 116 -18.14 8.95 3.57
C ASP A 116 -16.77 8.94 4.25
N LEU A 117 -15.88 9.85 3.82
CA LEU A 117 -14.53 9.99 4.37
C LEU A 117 -14.56 10.72 5.71
N VAL A 118 -13.95 10.12 6.71
CA VAL A 118 -13.78 10.69 8.06
C VAL A 118 -12.30 10.84 8.35
N TYR A 119 -11.87 12.01 8.77
CA TYR A 119 -10.45 12.26 9.09
C TYR A 119 -10.32 13.32 10.20
N SER A 120 -9.17 13.32 10.90
CA SER A 120 -8.86 14.34 11.88
C SER A 120 -8.61 15.68 11.20
N TYR A 121 -8.81 16.76 11.96
CA TYR A 121 -8.47 18.10 11.48
C TYR A 121 -7.03 18.14 10.96
N THR A 122 -6.82 18.81 9.84
CA THR A 122 -5.52 18.95 9.19
C THR A 122 -5.33 20.38 8.67
N GLU A 123 -4.15 20.92 8.90
CA GLU A 123 -3.70 22.19 8.30
C GLU A 123 -2.84 21.94 7.06
N SER A 124 -2.25 20.75 6.94
CA SER A 124 -1.41 20.37 5.82
C SER A 124 -2.26 19.99 4.59
N PRO A 125 -1.94 20.52 3.39
CA PRO A 125 -2.56 20.07 2.14
C PRO A 125 -2.21 18.61 1.78
N TYR A 126 -1.15 18.06 2.38
CA TYR A 126 -0.69 16.68 2.17
C TYR A 126 -1.23 15.70 3.20
N PHE A 127 -2.00 16.15 4.19
CA PHE A 127 -2.54 15.32 5.28
C PHE A 127 -1.49 14.59 6.12
N ASP A 128 -0.31 15.19 6.30
CA ASP A 128 0.79 14.58 7.06
C ASP A 128 0.54 14.60 8.56
N ASP A 129 -0.25 15.57 9.04
CA ASP A 129 -0.57 15.85 10.43
C ASP A 129 -1.78 15.07 10.95
N ILE A 130 -2.46 14.29 10.11
CA ILE A 130 -3.63 13.54 10.56
C ILE A 130 -3.22 12.31 11.39
N TYR A 131 -3.98 12.06 12.45
CA TYR A 131 -3.79 10.88 13.29
C TYR A 131 -4.88 9.81 13.12
N TYR A 132 -6.04 10.14 12.52
CA TYR A 132 -6.98 9.13 12.05
C TYR A 132 -7.57 9.47 10.68
N VAL A 133 -7.88 8.44 9.93
CA VAL A 133 -8.62 8.50 8.67
C VAL A 133 -9.45 7.23 8.54
N GLY A 134 -10.66 7.36 8.04
CA GLY A 134 -11.56 6.22 7.86
C GLY A 134 -12.64 6.49 6.82
N GLU A 135 -13.37 5.43 6.52
CA GLU A 135 -14.49 5.40 5.59
C GLU A 135 -15.70 4.78 6.29
N VAL A 136 -16.84 5.41 6.17
CA VAL A 136 -18.12 4.84 6.61
C VAL A 136 -18.77 4.14 5.44
N LYS A 137 -18.87 2.81 5.49
CA LYS A 137 -19.43 1.98 4.42
C LYS A 137 -20.71 1.31 4.89
N GLU A 138 -21.76 1.37 4.07
CA GLU A 138 -22.98 0.60 4.30
C GLU A 138 -22.84 -0.78 3.68
N ILE A 139 -22.82 -1.81 4.51
CA ILE A 139 -22.72 -3.21 4.07
C ILE A 139 -23.92 -4.03 4.57
N PRO A 140 -24.38 -5.03 3.80
CA PRO A 140 -25.39 -5.94 4.26
C PRO A 140 -24.83 -6.86 5.37
N ILE A 141 -25.69 -7.28 6.30
CA ILE A 141 -25.27 -8.13 7.43
C ILE A 141 -24.63 -9.44 6.96
N ASN A 142 -25.08 -10.01 5.85
CA ASN A 142 -24.50 -11.23 5.29
C ASN A 142 -23.02 -11.04 4.88
N GLU A 143 -22.67 -9.86 4.39
CA GLU A 143 -21.29 -9.52 4.05
C GLU A 143 -20.46 -9.24 5.29
N LEU A 144 -21.07 -8.62 6.30
CA LEU A 144 -20.41 -8.41 7.60
C LEU A 144 -19.98 -9.76 8.21
N VAL A 145 -20.87 -10.75 8.24
CA VAL A 145 -20.57 -12.10 8.76
C VAL A 145 -19.46 -12.77 7.95
N LYS A 146 -19.47 -12.59 6.62
CA LYS A 146 -18.42 -13.14 5.75
C LYS A 146 -17.05 -12.51 6.02
N GLN A 147 -17.02 -11.20 6.27
CA GLN A 147 -15.78 -10.48 6.56
C GLN A 147 -15.26 -10.74 7.99
N PHE A 148 -16.19 -10.92 8.94
CA PHE A 148 -15.87 -11.09 10.37
C PHE A 148 -16.55 -12.37 10.92
N PRO A 149 -16.00 -13.55 10.61
CA PRO A 149 -16.63 -14.84 10.98
C PRO A 149 -16.57 -15.15 12.48
N HIS A 150 -15.91 -14.33 13.29
CA HIS A 150 -15.81 -14.47 14.74
C HIS A 150 -16.97 -13.83 15.51
N LEU A 151 -17.92 -13.18 14.81
CA LEU A 151 -19.10 -12.58 15.44
C LEU A 151 -20.09 -13.66 15.89
N GLU A 152 -20.56 -13.53 17.13
CA GLU A 152 -21.59 -14.40 17.69
C GLU A 152 -23.01 -13.95 17.27
N GLU A 153 -23.97 -14.85 17.38
CA GLU A 153 -25.36 -14.56 16.99
C GLU A 153 -25.98 -13.43 17.81
N SER A 154 -25.63 -13.34 19.11
CA SER A 154 -26.00 -12.24 20.01
C SER A 154 -25.48 -10.88 19.53
N ASP A 155 -24.25 -10.85 19.02
CA ASP A 155 -23.64 -9.64 18.48
C ASP A 155 -24.35 -9.18 17.21
N LEU A 156 -24.75 -10.13 16.36
CA LEU A 156 -25.47 -9.84 15.12
C LEU A 156 -26.87 -9.26 15.40
N GLU A 157 -27.58 -9.76 16.42
CA GLU A 157 -28.88 -9.19 16.83
C GLU A 157 -28.74 -7.76 17.32
N GLU A 158 -27.74 -7.45 18.16
CA GLU A 158 -27.45 -6.10 18.64
C GLU A 158 -27.10 -5.15 17.48
N ILE A 159 -26.24 -5.62 16.57
CA ILE A 159 -25.83 -4.87 15.36
C ILE A 159 -27.03 -4.59 14.46
N GLN A 160 -27.92 -5.56 14.27
CA GLN A 160 -29.12 -5.41 13.47
C GLN A 160 -30.07 -4.36 14.06
N GLN A 161 -30.28 -4.39 15.37
CA GLN A 161 -31.13 -3.40 16.07
C GLN A 161 -30.55 -1.98 15.97
N ALA A 162 -29.24 -1.84 16.11
CA ALA A 162 -28.56 -0.56 15.96
C ALA A 162 -28.56 -0.06 14.51
N GLY A 163 -28.42 -0.97 13.53
CA GLY A 163 -28.45 -0.67 12.11
C GLY A 163 -29.75 -0.04 11.65
N VAL A 164 -30.86 -0.50 12.16
CA VAL A 164 -32.20 0.06 11.89
C VAL A 164 -32.27 1.53 12.31
N ASN A 165 -31.70 1.87 13.46
CA ASN A 165 -31.74 3.25 14.00
C ASN A 165 -30.82 4.22 13.24
N THR A 166 -29.68 3.73 12.75
CA THR A 166 -28.64 4.58 12.14
C THR A 166 -28.91 4.80 10.65
N SER A 167 -29.35 3.77 9.91
CA SER A 167 -29.63 3.88 8.49
C SER A 167 -30.84 4.77 8.18
N SER A 168 -31.83 4.80 9.07
CA SER A 168 -33.03 5.64 8.95
C SER A 168 -32.70 7.15 8.85
N ASN A 169 -31.68 7.64 9.55
CA ASN A 169 -31.33 9.07 9.56
C ASN A 169 -30.57 9.50 8.29
N ARG A 170 -29.70 8.65 7.75
CA ARG A 170 -28.88 8.98 6.59
C ARG A 170 -29.65 8.88 5.28
N ASN A 171 -30.52 7.88 5.15
CA ASN A 171 -31.38 7.70 3.98
C ASN A 171 -32.41 8.82 3.85
N LYS A 172 -32.91 9.36 4.96
CA LYS A 172 -33.80 10.54 4.94
C LYS A 172 -33.12 11.77 4.37
N SER A 173 -31.83 11.96 4.66
CA SER A 173 -31.04 13.10 4.15
C SER A 173 -30.75 13.01 2.65
N ARG A 174 -30.66 11.79 2.08
CA ARG A 174 -30.40 11.55 0.66
C ARG A 174 -31.67 11.37 -0.18
N GLY A 175 -32.86 11.46 0.39
CA GLY A 175 -34.15 11.37 -0.33
C GLY A 175 -34.53 9.96 -0.80
N TYR A 176 -33.81 8.92 -0.38
CA TYR A 176 -34.16 7.54 -0.66
C TYR A 176 -34.95 6.95 0.50
N SER A 177 -36.21 6.66 0.22
CA SER A 177 -37.23 6.19 1.19
C SER A 177 -37.27 4.66 1.34
N ARG A 178 -36.26 3.92 0.92
CA ARG A 178 -36.25 2.46 1.02
C ARG A 178 -35.58 2.06 2.33
N GLU A 179 -36.36 1.62 3.29
CA GLU A 179 -35.91 1.00 4.53
C GLU A 179 -35.29 -0.36 4.21
N ASP A 180 -33.99 -0.37 3.95
CA ASP A 180 -33.20 -1.59 3.82
C ASP A 180 -32.71 -1.98 5.23
N ASN A 181 -33.61 -2.63 5.99
CA ASN A 181 -33.38 -3.04 7.39
C ASN A 181 -32.25 -4.07 7.55
N ASN A 182 -31.58 -4.45 6.47
CA ASN A 182 -30.56 -5.48 6.47
C ASN A 182 -29.14 -4.91 6.18
N LYS A 183 -28.98 -3.59 6.27
CA LYS A 183 -27.68 -2.92 6.10
C LYS A 183 -27.23 -2.26 7.39
N VAL A 184 -25.94 -2.31 7.62
CA VAL A 184 -25.27 -1.70 8.77
C VAL A 184 -24.16 -0.78 8.30
N GLN A 185 -23.91 0.27 9.06
CA GLN A 185 -22.82 1.20 8.80
C GLN A 185 -21.60 0.75 9.57
N VAL A 186 -20.52 0.49 8.85
CA VAL A 186 -19.23 0.10 9.41
C VAL A 186 -18.22 1.20 9.11
N LEU A 187 -17.54 1.66 10.12
CA LEU A 187 -16.40 2.56 10.02
C LEU A 187 -15.13 1.72 9.92
N TYR A 188 -14.49 1.75 8.76
CA TYR A 188 -13.14 1.23 8.57
C TYR A 188 -12.16 2.38 8.74
N PHE A 189 -11.18 2.23 9.62
CA PHE A 189 -10.30 3.34 9.94
C PHE A 189 -8.86 2.92 10.20
N ASN A 190 -7.96 3.88 10.00
CA ASN A 190 -6.59 3.80 10.46
C ASN A 190 -6.38 4.86 11.55
N TYR A 191 -5.64 4.49 12.58
CA TYR A 191 -5.33 5.34 13.71
C TYR A 191 -3.82 5.30 14.00
N LYS A 192 -3.20 6.48 14.00
CA LYS A 192 -1.80 6.66 14.38
C LYS A 192 -1.70 6.95 15.87
N THR A 193 -0.80 6.26 16.53
CA THR A 193 -0.49 6.48 17.94
C THR A 193 0.98 6.18 18.20
N TYR A 194 1.40 6.36 19.43
CA TYR A 194 2.75 6.04 19.86
C TYR A 194 2.73 4.85 20.82
N MET A 195 3.65 3.93 20.61
CA MET A 195 3.91 2.82 21.51
C MET A 195 5.29 3.03 22.14
N ASN A 196 5.38 2.77 23.45
CA ASN A 196 6.65 2.81 24.14
C ASN A 196 7.29 1.42 24.09
N GLU A 197 8.51 1.36 23.62
CA GLU A 197 9.34 0.17 23.71
C GLU A 197 10.35 0.37 24.82
N VAL A 198 10.40 -0.58 25.74
CA VAL A 198 11.34 -0.58 26.87
C VAL A 198 12.30 -1.75 26.74
N TYR A 199 13.57 -1.45 26.69
CA TYR A 199 14.63 -2.44 26.61
C TYR A 199 15.48 -2.44 27.88
N LYS A 200 15.71 -3.62 28.43
CA LYS A 200 16.75 -3.88 29.40
C LYS A 200 18.05 -4.16 28.65
N ILE A 201 19.02 -3.30 28.80
CA ILE A 201 20.38 -3.53 28.28
C ILE A 201 21.22 -4.12 29.38
N LYS A 202 21.85 -5.23 29.12
CA LYS A 202 22.78 -5.91 30.03
C LYS A 202 24.13 -6.03 29.34
N GLU A 203 25.17 -5.53 29.97
CA GLU A 203 26.54 -5.80 29.57
C GLU A 203 26.91 -7.23 29.97
N THR A 204 27.34 -8.00 28.98
CA THR A 204 27.81 -9.38 29.19
C THR A 204 29.29 -9.36 29.62
N GLY A 205 29.74 -10.36 30.37
CA GLY A 205 31.14 -10.45 30.80
C GLY A 205 32.19 -10.50 29.68
N SER A 206 31.75 -10.55 28.41
CA SER A 206 32.58 -10.41 27.21
C SER A 206 32.57 -8.97 26.62
N GLY A 207 31.96 -7.99 27.29
CA GLY A 207 31.87 -6.60 26.83
C GLY A 207 30.84 -6.36 25.72
N ALA A 208 29.99 -7.34 25.45
CA ALA A 208 28.90 -7.18 24.47
C ALA A 208 27.59 -6.83 25.19
N ASP A 209 26.84 -5.84 24.64
CA ASP A 209 25.53 -5.47 25.14
C ASP A 209 24.46 -6.40 24.61
N LYS A 210 23.63 -6.91 25.54
CA LYS A 210 22.43 -7.69 25.22
C LYS A 210 21.17 -6.89 25.56
N ALA A 211 20.38 -6.53 24.55
CA ALA A 211 19.08 -5.89 24.71
C ALA A 211 17.99 -6.96 24.82
N ILE A 212 17.11 -6.82 25.82
CA ILE A 212 15.94 -7.67 26.02
C ILE A 212 14.74 -6.75 26.18
N GLU A 213 13.72 -6.94 25.37
CA GLU A 213 12.46 -6.22 25.47
C GLU A 213 11.73 -6.55 26.76
N LYS A 214 11.16 -5.55 27.40
CA LYS A 214 10.45 -5.60 28.66
C LYS A 214 9.16 -4.80 28.60
N ASP A 215 8.26 -5.08 29.54
CA ASP A 215 7.02 -4.33 29.71
C ASP A 215 7.29 -2.87 30.11
N ASP A 216 6.35 -1.99 29.79
CA ASP A 216 6.44 -0.53 30.05
C ASP A 216 6.78 -0.18 31.51
N ASN A 217 6.31 -1.01 32.45
CA ASN A 217 6.49 -0.83 33.88
C ASN A 217 7.85 -1.33 34.40
N PHE A 218 8.73 -1.84 33.51
CA PHE A 218 10.02 -2.34 33.93
C PHE A 218 10.92 -1.22 34.47
N ASN A 219 11.37 -1.38 35.70
CA ASN A 219 12.42 -0.58 36.33
C ASN A 219 13.57 -1.51 36.73
N PRO A 220 14.82 -1.18 36.36
CA PRO A 220 15.97 -1.96 36.86
C PRO A 220 16.10 -1.80 38.37
N PRO A 221 16.59 -2.82 39.09
CA PRO A 221 16.93 -2.71 40.50
C PRO A 221 17.97 -1.61 40.73
N GLU A 222 17.84 -0.84 41.83
CA GLU A 222 18.71 0.30 42.14
C GLU A 222 20.19 -0.10 42.32
N ASP A 223 20.47 -1.34 42.71
CA ASP A 223 21.80 -1.86 42.97
C ASP A 223 22.47 -2.53 41.74
N ALA A 224 21.88 -2.45 40.56
CA ALA A 224 22.37 -3.21 39.40
C ALA A 224 23.26 -2.34 38.49
N GLU A 225 24.55 -2.26 38.77
CA GLU A 225 25.56 -1.53 37.98
C GLU A 225 25.65 -1.99 36.49
N ASN A 226 25.26 -3.24 36.20
CA ASN A 226 25.39 -3.85 34.86
C ASN A 226 24.12 -3.78 34.01
N PHE A 227 23.09 -3.06 34.43
CA PHE A 227 21.82 -2.95 33.69
C PHE A 227 21.45 -1.52 33.46
N SER A 228 21.07 -1.21 32.22
CA SER A 228 20.48 0.07 31.86
C SER A 228 19.11 -0.10 31.23
N LYS A 229 18.25 0.90 31.43
CA LYS A 229 16.93 0.98 30.79
C LYS A 229 17.02 1.92 29.60
N LEU A 230 16.68 1.43 28.40
CA LEU A 230 16.48 2.24 27.24
C LEU A 230 14.99 2.27 26.91
N GLN A 231 14.42 3.45 26.84
CA GLN A 231 13.03 3.65 26.48
C GLN A 231 12.97 4.52 25.23
N ARG A 232 12.18 4.09 24.26
CA ARG A 232 11.90 4.88 23.06
C ARG A 232 10.41 4.81 22.71
N SER A 233 9.88 5.89 22.17
CA SER A 233 8.53 5.93 21.60
C SER A 233 8.63 5.78 20.09
N ILE A 234 7.88 4.85 19.56
CA ILE A 234 7.75 4.62 18.12
C ILE A 234 6.33 4.92 17.67
N GLU A 235 6.20 5.50 16.48
CA GLU A 235 4.90 5.73 15.86
C GLU A 235 4.34 4.41 15.33
N CYS A 236 3.11 4.10 15.70
CA CYS A 236 2.39 2.90 15.29
C CYS A 236 1.12 3.28 14.55
N LEU A 237 0.74 2.46 13.59
CA LEU A 237 -0.51 2.55 12.87
C LEU A 237 -1.38 1.34 13.19
N TYR A 238 -2.60 1.59 13.67
CA TYR A 238 -3.61 0.58 13.87
C TYR A 238 -4.64 0.61 12.75
N GLU A 239 -5.10 -0.54 12.35
CA GLU A 239 -6.23 -0.75 11.45
C GLU A 239 -7.40 -1.24 12.27
N GLY A 240 -8.53 -0.55 12.16
CA GLY A 240 -9.72 -0.88 12.90
C GLY A 240 -10.96 -0.94 12.01
N ALA A 241 -11.96 -1.68 12.47
CA ALA A 241 -13.32 -1.65 11.95
C ALA A 241 -14.29 -1.69 13.11
N MET A 242 -15.29 -0.80 13.13
CA MET A 242 -16.33 -0.77 14.15
C MET A 242 -17.71 -0.52 13.54
N VAL A 243 -18.74 -1.03 14.17
CA VAL A 243 -20.12 -0.80 13.75
C VAL A 243 -20.62 0.51 14.38
N LEU A 244 -21.09 1.42 13.54
CA LEU A 244 -21.66 2.69 14.03
C LEU A 244 -23.01 2.46 14.69
N GLY A 245 -23.20 3.11 15.84
CA GLY A 245 -24.40 2.95 16.66
C GLY A 245 -24.31 1.82 17.69
N THR A 246 -23.21 1.09 17.73
CA THR A 246 -22.87 0.10 18.76
C THR A 246 -21.46 0.37 19.27
N ASP A 247 -21.12 -0.21 20.41
CA ASP A 247 -19.73 -0.22 20.93
C ASP A 247 -18.91 -1.41 20.42
N LYS A 248 -19.40 -2.11 19.37
CA LYS A 248 -18.76 -3.32 18.83
C LYS A 248 -17.58 -2.96 17.92
N LEU A 249 -16.40 -3.34 18.37
CA LEU A 249 -15.15 -3.27 17.62
C LEU A 249 -14.96 -4.61 16.89
N LEU A 250 -15.01 -4.58 15.54
CA LEU A 250 -14.90 -5.76 14.70
C LEU A 250 -13.46 -6.19 14.44
N LYS A 251 -12.59 -5.20 14.30
CA LYS A 251 -11.17 -5.40 14.03
C LYS A 251 -10.35 -4.32 14.73
N TRP A 252 -9.25 -4.73 15.33
CA TRP A 252 -8.23 -3.82 15.86
C TRP A 252 -6.88 -4.51 15.78
N GLU A 253 -6.10 -4.18 14.76
CA GLU A 253 -4.82 -4.81 14.52
C GLU A 253 -3.76 -3.73 14.26
N MET A 254 -2.57 -3.94 14.78
CA MET A 254 -1.43 -3.10 14.49
C MET A 254 -0.87 -3.45 13.12
N SER A 255 -0.55 -2.44 12.32
CA SER A 255 0.07 -2.63 11.01
C SER A 255 1.40 -3.37 11.15
N LYS A 256 1.60 -4.40 10.35
CA LYS A 256 2.80 -5.24 10.38
C LYS A 256 4.08 -4.49 9.99
N ASN A 257 3.94 -3.40 9.24
CA ASN A 257 5.09 -2.61 8.79
C ASN A 257 5.32 -1.40 9.70
N MET A 258 6.04 -1.61 10.79
CA MET A 258 6.39 -0.58 11.76
C MET A 258 7.49 0.38 11.27
N MET A 259 8.28 0.00 10.27
CA MET A 259 9.37 0.84 9.73
C MET A 259 8.83 2.04 8.92
N ARG A 260 7.67 1.89 8.30
CA ARG A 260 6.96 2.95 7.59
C ARG A 260 5.47 2.75 7.75
N PRO A 261 4.87 3.18 8.87
CA PRO A 261 3.44 3.09 9.08
C PRO A 261 2.72 4.01 8.07
N LYS A 262 2.26 3.42 6.97
CA LYS A 262 1.50 4.10 5.93
C LYS A 262 0.04 3.70 6.00
N SER A 263 -0.84 4.69 6.07
CA SER A 263 -2.28 4.48 5.93
C SER A 263 -2.60 3.83 4.57
N ASN A 264 -3.58 2.94 4.55
CA ASN A 264 -4.14 2.37 3.34
C ASN A 264 -5.05 3.35 2.57
N PHE A 265 -5.35 4.52 3.14
CA PHE A 265 -6.05 5.61 2.48
C PHE A 265 -5.06 6.59 1.85
N THR A 266 -5.15 6.76 0.54
CA THR A 266 -4.45 7.81 -0.19
C THR A 266 -5.43 8.95 -0.45
N LYS A 267 -5.10 10.15 0.00
CA LYS A 267 -5.93 11.34 -0.07
C LYS A 267 -5.13 12.53 -0.55
N VAL A 268 -5.80 13.41 -1.28
CA VAL A 268 -5.24 14.65 -1.84
C VAL A 268 -6.28 15.75 -1.67
N LYS A 269 -5.80 16.95 -1.37
CA LYS A 269 -6.60 18.17 -1.20
C LYS A 269 -6.19 19.23 -2.23
#